data_46ae028c8867018e8da027655c3f410b
#
_entry.id   46ae028c8867018e8da027655c3f410b
#
_cell.length_a   1.000
_cell.length_b   1.000
_cell.length_c   1.000
_cell.angle_alpha   90.00
_cell.angle_beta   90.00
_cell.angle_gamma   90.00
#
_symmetry.space_group_name_H-M   'P 1'
#
loop_
_entity.id
_entity.type
_entity.pdbx_description
1 polymer ?
#
loop_
_entity_poly.entity_id
_entity_poly.type
_entity_poly.pdbx_seq_one_letter_code
_entity_poly.pdbx_strand_id
1 'polypeptide(L)'
;MGNPMHDVLDQWKAAFDGHQPEAMAELFTTDALFQGFGPEVIAGRDAVRDYYAAVADNRSADVDLLHTYTIGDQAAGGFADVTFRDPTGWTAPVHLSLVLRFEDGAWKIRQYHVSRISTEH
;
A
#
# COMPACT_ATOMS: atom_id res chain seq x y z
N MET A 1 1.44 -16.43 -15.61
CA MET A 1 0.60 -15.37 -15.12
C MET A 1 1.15 -14.82 -13.82
N GLY A 2 1.25 -13.52 -13.72
CA GLY A 2 1.79 -12.89 -12.54
C GLY A 2 0.83 -12.95 -11.35
N ASN A 3 1.37 -12.87 -10.16
CA ASN A 3 0.58 -12.70 -8.95
C ASN A 3 -0.02 -11.30 -8.95
N PRO A 4 -1.28 -11.11 -8.53
CA PRO A 4 -1.90 -9.79 -8.51
C PRO A 4 -1.17 -8.78 -7.62
N MET A 5 -0.36 -9.23 -6.66
CA MET A 5 0.44 -8.34 -5.82
C MET A 5 1.40 -7.47 -6.64
N HIS A 6 2.02 -8.01 -7.69
CA HIS A 6 2.90 -7.22 -8.55
C HIS A 6 2.16 -6.05 -9.19
N ASP A 7 1.02 -6.34 -9.80
CA ASP A 7 0.26 -5.33 -10.54
C ASP A 7 -0.29 -4.26 -9.59
N VAL A 8 -0.83 -4.68 -8.45
CA VAL A 8 -1.39 -3.74 -7.48
C VAL A 8 -0.30 -2.86 -6.89
N LEU A 9 0.86 -3.45 -6.52
CA LEU A 9 1.96 -2.67 -5.97
C LEU A 9 2.58 -1.72 -7.00
N ASP A 10 2.65 -2.12 -8.27
CA ASP A 10 3.10 -1.22 -9.34
C ASP A 10 2.18 -0.01 -9.47
N GLN A 11 0.88 -0.22 -9.42
CA GLN A 11 -0.10 0.86 -9.46
C GLN A 11 -0.03 1.72 -8.21
N TRP A 12 0.13 1.09 -7.05
CA TRP A 12 0.28 1.79 -5.77
C TRP A 12 1.49 2.72 -5.79
N LYS A 13 2.65 2.19 -6.25
CA LYS A 13 3.87 2.99 -6.34
C LYS A 13 3.69 4.17 -7.30
N ALA A 14 3.11 3.95 -8.46
CA ALA A 14 2.89 5.02 -9.43
C ALA A 14 1.98 6.12 -8.87
N ALA A 15 0.92 5.74 -8.18
CA ALA A 15 0.01 6.71 -7.56
C ALA A 15 0.67 7.44 -6.39
N PHE A 16 1.49 6.73 -5.62
CA PHE A 16 2.22 7.33 -4.51
C PHE A 16 3.27 8.34 -5.01
N ASP A 17 4.11 7.92 -5.95
CA ASP A 17 5.18 8.76 -6.47
C ASP A 17 4.62 9.99 -7.19
N GLY A 18 3.48 9.84 -7.84
CA GLY A 18 2.80 10.94 -8.53
C GLY A 18 1.91 11.79 -7.65
N HIS A 19 1.81 11.47 -6.36
CA HIS A 19 0.93 12.13 -5.41
C HIS A 19 -0.49 12.24 -5.95
N GLN A 20 -1.10 11.08 -6.21
CA GLN A 20 -2.44 10.98 -6.80
C GLN A 20 -3.40 10.29 -5.83
N PRO A 21 -3.92 11.00 -4.81
CA PRO A 21 -4.75 10.36 -3.78
C PRO A 21 -6.03 9.74 -4.32
N GLU A 22 -6.62 10.30 -5.36
CA GLU A 22 -7.82 9.74 -5.99
C GLU A 22 -7.51 8.39 -6.65
N ALA A 23 -6.43 8.32 -7.44
CA ALA A 23 -6.00 7.08 -8.08
C ALA A 23 -5.59 6.04 -7.04
N MET A 24 -4.94 6.49 -5.96
CA MET A 24 -4.56 5.62 -4.85
C MET A 24 -5.80 4.98 -4.22
N ALA A 25 -6.82 5.78 -3.92
CA ALA A 25 -8.05 5.29 -3.30
C ALA A 25 -8.75 4.24 -4.16
N GLU A 26 -8.70 4.38 -5.48
CA GLU A 26 -9.31 3.42 -6.40
C GLU A 26 -8.68 2.03 -6.33
N LEU A 27 -7.47 1.91 -5.77
CA LEU A 27 -6.82 0.62 -5.57
C LEU A 27 -7.35 -0.14 -4.37
N PHE A 28 -8.18 0.48 -3.54
CA PHE A 28 -8.69 -0.10 -2.30
C PHE A 28 -10.16 -0.48 -2.44
N THR A 29 -10.58 -1.51 -1.70
CA THR A 29 -12.01 -1.82 -1.60
C THR A 29 -12.74 -0.72 -0.84
N THR A 30 -14.05 -0.63 -1.02
CA THR A 30 -14.84 0.38 -0.31
C THR A 30 -14.82 0.20 1.21
N ASP A 31 -14.62 -1.03 1.67
CA ASP A 31 -14.56 -1.41 3.09
C ASP A 31 -13.14 -1.69 3.58
N ALA A 32 -12.13 -1.16 2.90
CA ALA A 32 -10.73 -1.42 3.23
C ALA A 32 -10.38 -0.99 4.64
N LEU A 33 -9.48 -1.75 5.26
CA LEU A 33 -8.86 -1.38 6.52
C LEU A 33 -7.40 -1.02 6.27
N PHE A 34 -6.94 0.06 6.86
CA PHE A 34 -5.65 0.65 6.55
C PHE A 34 -4.97 1.15 7.83
N GLN A 35 -3.73 0.71 8.03
CA GLN A 35 -2.85 1.30 9.04
C GLN A 35 -1.54 1.69 8.37
N GLY A 36 -1.25 3.00 8.33
CA GLY A 36 0.02 3.54 7.84
C GLY A 36 0.99 3.80 8.99
N PHE A 37 1.62 4.97 8.98
CA PHE A 37 2.59 5.32 10.01
C PHE A 37 1.96 5.61 11.38
N GLY A 38 0.73 6.04 11.41
CA GLY A 38 0.05 6.36 12.66
C GLY A 38 -0.42 5.11 13.39
N PRO A 39 -0.77 5.24 14.67
CA PRO A 39 -1.22 4.09 15.47
C PRO A 39 -2.66 3.68 15.18
N GLU A 40 -3.41 4.48 14.44
CA GLU A 40 -4.82 4.25 14.22
C GLU A 40 -5.07 3.42 12.97
N VAL A 41 -6.03 2.52 13.06
CA VAL A 41 -6.57 1.83 11.88
C VAL A 41 -7.73 2.67 11.37
N ILE A 42 -7.65 3.07 10.11
CA ILE A 42 -8.73 3.80 9.45
C ILE A 42 -9.51 2.86 8.56
N ALA A 43 -10.76 3.18 8.31
CA ALA A 43 -11.67 2.31 7.57
C ALA A 43 -12.32 3.08 6.43
N GLY A 44 -12.39 2.44 5.27
CA GLY A 44 -13.08 2.94 4.11
C GLY A 44 -12.19 3.66 3.12
N ARG A 45 -12.57 3.58 1.86
CA ARG A 45 -11.81 4.16 0.74
C ARG A 45 -11.62 5.67 0.87
N ASP A 46 -12.64 6.39 1.32
CA ASP A 46 -12.55 7.84 1.44
C ASP A 46 -11.55 8.27 2.50
N ALA A 47 -11.47 7.52 3.62
CA ALA A 47 -10.48 7.79 4.65
C ALA A 47 -9.06 7.52 4.15
N VAL A 48 -8.88 6.49 3.32
CA VAL A 48 -7.59 6.20 2.68
C VAL A 48 -7.19 7.34 1.74
N ARG A 49 -8.13 7.85 0.94
CA ARG A 49 -7.87 9.00 0.06
C ARG A 49 -7.39 10.20 0.88
N ASP A 50 -8.07 10.51 1.95
CA ASP A 50 -7.72 11.65 2.80
C ASP A 50 -6.34 11.47 3.45
N TYR A 51 -6.00 10.24 3.83
CA TYR A 51 -4.67 9.93 4.37
C TYR A 51 -3.59 10.26 3.34
N TYR A 52 -3.74 9.79 2.09
CA TYR A 52 -2.72 10.03 1.07
C TYR A 52 -2.71 11.48 0.59
N ALA A 53 -3.84 12.17 0.65
CA ALA A 53 -3.88 13.60 0.33
C ALA A 53 -3.03 14.42 1.31
N ALA A 54 -2.90 13.95 2.55
CA ALA A 54 -2.10 14.62 3.58
C ALA A 54 -0.62 14.30 3.51
N VAL A 55 -0.21 13.29 2.73
CA VAL A 55 1.21 12.95 2.55
C VAL A 55 1.87 14.02 1.69
N ALA A 56 3.11 14.40 2.03
CA ALA A 56 3.86 15.40 1.26
C ALA A 56 4.06 14.92 -0.19
N ASP A 57 3.88 15.83 -1.15
CA ASP A 57 3.87 15.50 -2.57
C ASP A 57 5.27 15.23 -3.15
N ASN A 58 6.33 15.47 -2.37
CA ASN A 58 7.71 15.21 -2.78
C ASN A 58 8.22 13.83 -2.33
N ARG A 59 7.35 12.97 -1.81
CA ARG A 59 7.74 11.64 -1.35
C ARG A 59 7.62 10.61 -2.45
N SER A 60 8.53 9.63 -2.39
CA SER A 60 8.51 8.48 -3.30
C SER A 60 8.67 7.19 -2.50
N ALA A 61 8.41 6.06 -3.14
CA ALA A 61 8.50 4.76 -2.50
C ALA A 61 9.28 3.79 -3.38
N ASP A 62 10.26 3.11 -2.77
CA ASP A 62 10.94 1.97 -3.37
C ASP A 62 10.29 0.71 -2.83
N VAL A 63 9.87 -0.20 -3.70
CA VAL A 63 9.11 -1.39 -3.31
C VAL A 63 9.89 -2.64 -3.70
N ASP A 64 10.05 -3.56 -2.75
CA ASP A 64 10.68 -4.85 -2.96
C ASP A 64 9.71 -5.93 -2.48
N LEU A 65 9.07 -6.63 -3.41
CA LEU A 65 8.10 -7.67 -3.10
C LEU A 65 8.83 -8.92 -2.61
N LEU A 66 8.49 -9.38 -1.40
CA LEU A 66 9.19 -10.47 -0.73
C LEU A 66 8.46 -11.80 -0.88
N HIS A 67 7.19 -11.85 -0.50
CA HIS A 67 6.41 -13.07 -0.50
C HIS A 67 5.00 -12.79 -0.97
N THR A 68 4.44 -13.73 -1.73
CA THR A 68 3.06 -13.66 -2.20
C THR A 68 2.38 -15.00 -2.01
N TYR A 69 1.05 -14.95 -1.88
CA TYR A 69 0.23 -16.15 -1.81
C TYR A 69 -1.15 -15.85 -2.38
N THR A 70 -1.89 -16.90 -2.69
CA THR A 70 -3.30 -16.79 -3.06
C THR A 70 -4.14 -17.62 -2.11
N ILE A 71 -5.39 -17.21 -1.92
CA ILE A 71 -6.39 -17.97 -1.15
C ILE A 71 -7.57 -18.14 -2.08
N GLY A 72 -7.65 -19.32 -2.72
CA GLY A 72 -8.62 -19.52 -3.78
C GLY A 72 -8.38 -18.59 -4.96
N ASP A 73 -9.41 -18.23 -5.69
CA ASP A 73 -9.33 -17.38 -6.87
C ASP A 73 -9.80 -15.93 -6.62
N GLN A 74 -10.20 -15.61 -5.38
CA GLN A 74 -10.81 -14.34 -5.02
C GLN A 74 -9.96 -13.52 -4.06
N ALA A 75 -8.89 -14.09 -3.49
CA ALA A 75 -8.06 -13.41 -2.51
C ALA A 75 -6.59 -13.72 -2.72
N ALA A 76 -5.76 -12.77 -2.37
CA ALA A 76 -4.30 -12.90 -2.43
C ALA A 76 -3.69 -11.99 -1.37
N GLY A 77 -2.41 -12.19 -1.11
CA GLY A 77 -1.73 -11.34 -0.16
C GLY A 77 -0.23 -11.51 -0.23
N GLY A 78 0.46 -10.84 0.67
CA GLY A 78 1.91 -10.97 0.76
C GLY A 78 2.56 -9.88 1.57
N PHE A 79 3.89 -9.94 1.55
CA PHE A 79 4.77 -8.99 2.23
C PHE A 79 5.69 -8.32 1.24
N ALA A 80 5.93 -7.03 1.45
CA ALA A 80 6.92 -6.26 0.72
C ALA A 80 7.72 -5.41 1.70
N ASP A 81 8.97 -5.11 1.34
CA ASP A 81 9.72 -4.05 1.98
C ASP A 81 9.53 -2.78 1.17
N VAL A 82 9.23 -1.69 1.84
CA VAL A 82 9.06 -0.39 1.20
C VAL A 82 9.95 0.61 1.92
N THR A 83 10.71 1.40 1.16
CA THR A 83 11.47 2.51 1.71
C THR A 83 10.89 3.80 1.14
N PHE A 84 10.30 4.61 2.01
CA PHE A 84 9.84 5.94 1.63
C PHE A 84 11.01 6.92 1.66
N ARG A 85 11.02 7.84 0.70
CA ARG A 85 12.11 8.82 0.54
C ARG A 85 11.55 10.19 0.21
N ASP A 86 12.39 11.22 0.44
CA ASP A 86 12.16 12.55 -0.10
C ASP A 86 13.47 13.16 -0.57
N PRO A 87 13.44 14.31 -1.28
CA PRO A 87 14.66 14.92 -1.81
C PRO A 87 15.65 15.43 -0.76
N THR A 88 15.24 15.54 0.51
CA THR A 88 16.14 16.00 1.59
C THR A 88 17.07 14.90 2.07
N GLY A 89 16.86 13.65 1.64
CA GLY A 89 17.62 12.50 2.12
C GLY A 89 16.92 11.72 3.23
N TRP A 90 15.73 12.15 3.64
CA TRP A 90 14.94 11.40 4.60
C TRP A 90 14.52 10.04 4.01
N THR A 91 14.63 8.99 4.82
CA THR A 91 14.16 7.67 4.46
C THR A 91 13.42 7.03 5.62
N ALA A 92 12.43 6.20 5.29
CA ALA A 92 11.69 5.43 6.30
C ALA A 92 11.43 4.03 5.76
N PRO A 93 12.22 3.03 6.18
CA PRO A 93 11.98 1.66 5.77
C PRO A 93 10.86 1.03 6.59
N VAL A 94 10.00 0.27 5.91
CA VAL A 94 8.87 -0.40 6.55
C VAL A 94 8.68 -1.79 5.95
N HIS A 95 8.05 -2.67 6.73
CA HIS A 95 7.43 -3.88 6.19
C HIS A 95 5.97 -3.54 5.87
N LEU A 96 5.55 -3.90 4.68
CA LEU A 96 4.18 -3.71 4.23
C LEU A 96 3.53 -5.09 4.02
N SER A 97 2.38 -5.30 4.61
CA SER A 97 1.58 -6.48 4.29
C SER A 97 0.25 -6.04 3.70
N LEU A 98 -0.18 -6.77 2.68
CA LEU A 98 -1.43 -6.50 1.97
C LEU A 98 -2.26 -7.76 1.90
N VAL A 99 -3.57 -7.57 1.99
CA VAL A 99 -4.55 -8.57 1.57
C VAL A 99 -5.36 -7.98 0.44
N LEU A 100 -5.42 -8.70 -0.67
CA LEU A 100 -6.13 -8.28 -1.87
C LEU A 100 -7.39 -9.11 -2.02
N ARG A 101 -8.41 -8.49 -2.58
CA ARG A 101 -9.66 -9.17 -2.94
C ARG A 101 -10.02 -8.84 -4.39
N PHE A 102 -10.44 -9.85 -5.12
CA PHE A 102 -10.94 -9.64 -6.48
C PHE A 102 -12.41 -9.25 -6.39
N GLU A 103 -12.76 -8.06 -6.87
CA GLU A 103 -14.14 -7.59 -6.92
C GLU A 103 -14.34 -6.66 -8.10
N ASP A 104 -15.51 -6.69 -8.69
CA ASP A 104 -15.90 -5.81 -9.80
C ASP A 104 -14.89 -5.85 -10.95
N GLY A 105 -14.35 -7.05 -11.23
CA GLY A 105 -13.42 -7.26 -12.34
C GLY A 105 -11.98 -6.80 -12.09
N ALA A 106 -11.62 -6.45 -10.86
CA ALA A 106 -10.28 -5.98 -10.55
C ALA A 106 -9.81 -6.44 -9.16
N TRP A 107 -8.50 -6.53 -9.02
CA TRP A 107 -7.88 -6.79 -7.71
C TRP A 107 -7.78 -5.48 -6.95
N LYS A 108 -8.27 -5.46 -5.70
CA LYS A 108 -8.28 -4.29 -4.83
C LYS A 108 -7.66 -4.64 -3.49
N ILE A 109 -7.09 -3.65 -2.83
CA ILE A 109 -6.50 -3.81 -1.50
C ILE A 109 -7.64 -3.81 -0.47
N ARG A 110 -7.81 -4.94 0.23
CA ARG A 110 -8.80 -5.09 1.29
C ARG A 110 -8.23 -4.70 2.65
N GLN A 111 -6.92 -4.97 2.85
CA GLN A 111 -6.23 -4.64 4.10
C GLN A 111 -4.81 -4.20 3.79
N TYR A 112 -4.38 -3.15 4.45
CA TYR A 112 -3.05 -2.57 4.30
C TYR A 112 -2.48 -2.35 5.69
N HIS A 113 -1.28 -2.87 5.93
CA HIS A 113 -0.64 -2.74 7.25
C HIS A 113 0.85 -2.47 7.07
N VAL A 114 1.32 -1.43 7.74
CA VAL A 114 2.73 -1.01 7.71
C VAL A 114 3.31 -1.17 9.12
N SER A 115 4.50 -1.73 9.18
CA SER A 115 5.29 -1.84 10.40
C SER A 115 6.66 -1.23 10.14
N ARG A 116 7.04 -0.24 10.94
CA ARG A 116 8.35 0.39 10.77
C ARG A 116 9.47 -0.57 11.12
N ILE A 117 10.53 -0.53 10.32
CA ILE A 117 11.74 -1.30 10.60
C ILE A 117 12.63 -0.42 11.47
N SER A 118 12.89 -0.88 12.71
CA SER A 118 13.81 -0.21 13.61
C SER A 118 15.17 -0.89 13.55
N THR A 119 16.23 -0.10 13.36
CA THR A 119 17.60 -0.60 13.39
C THR A 119 18.27 -0.36 14.73
N GLU A 120 17.57 0.23 15.67
CA GLU A 120 18.09 0.45 17.01
C GLU A 120 17.84 -0.78 17.88
N HIS A 121 18.84 -1.12 18.70
CA HIS A 121 18.79 -2.26 19.59
C HIS A 121 18.95 -1.82 21.03
#